data_0b38a9070917bdd904e3b6ee3a1eee27
#
_entry.id   0b38a9070917bdd904e3b6ee3a1eee27
#
_cell.length_a   1.000
_cell.length_b   1.000
_cell.length_c   1.000
_cell.angle_alpha   90.00
_cell.angle_beta   90.00
_cell.angle_gamma   90.00
#
_symmetry.space_group_name_H-M   'P 1'
#
loop_
_entity.id
_entity.type
_entity.pdbx_description
1 polymer ?
#
loop_
_entity_poly.entity_id
_entity_poly.type
_entity_poly.pdbx_seq_one_letter_code
_entity_poly.pdbx_strand_id
1 'polypeptide(L)'
;RRQRQMCIRDRLSSVVAVFDDAENTEWVQALEINPRTGKPAATVDNVFLILTHDPRLKGRYYYDEFRARPIVCGALPWDTSSHRVSASWLDTDDAGLRWLLERDYKIDSAPKVRDAVDLAIDSNKIHPVRDYLRSLEWDGQPRVEMLFIDYLGAEDSRYTRAVTRKALIGAVARILRPGCKHDHMLVLVGPQGCRKSTTLAKLGKQWFSDSLYTMTGKDAYEQLQGNWIIELAEMAATRKAEIEQIKQFVSKQEDTYRAAYARRTQSHPRQCAFFGTTNDDEFLRDPTGARRFWPVTVTKAGCVNGDKLTPEIVDQIWAEVVTYYDNGETWYLDNEVEEIARKVQSEHT
;
A
#
# COMPACT_ATOMS: atom_id res chain seq x y z
N ARG A 1 -47.87 3.16 -23.53
CA ARG A 1 -46.78 3.21 -22.52
C ARG A 1 -47.03 2.27 -21.34
N ARG A 2 -48.22 2.24 -20.72
CA ARG A 2 -48.54 1.33 -19.57
C ARG A 2 -48.45 -0.16 -19.93
N GLN A 3 -48.86 -0.59 -21.13
CA GLN A 3 -48.74 -1.98 -21.59
C GLN A 3 -47.28 -2.40 -21.82
N ARG A 4 -46.38 -1.51 -22.24
CA ARG A 4 -44.94 -1.81 -22.36
C ARG A 4 -44.27 -1.94 -21.02
N GLN A 5 -44.66 -1.14 -20.01
CA GLN A 5 -44.14 -1.24 -18.66
C GLN A 5 -44.56 -2.54 -17.96
N MET A 6 -45.84 -2.98 -18.14
CA MET A 6 -46.30 -4.26 -17.59
C MET A 6 -45.55 -5.46 -18.18
N CYS A 7 -45.27 -5.46 -19.48
CA CYS A 7 -44.54 -6.53 -20.16
C CYS A 7 -43.05 -6.62 -19.73
N ILE A 8 -42.42 -5.50 -19.37
CA ILE A 8 -41.04 -5.46 -18.85
C ILE A 8 -40.99 -6.01 -17.41
N ARG A 9 -41.94 -5.64 -16.56
CA ARG A 9 -42.07 -6.09 -15.20
C ARG A 9 -42.26 -7.61 -15.08
N ASP A 10 -43.11 -8.20 -15.94
CA ASP A 10 -43.33 -9.63 -15.99
C ASP A 10 -42.11 -10.42 -16.50
N ARG A 11 -41.31 -9.83 -17.39
CA ARG A 11 -40.11 -10.44 -17.93
C ARG A 11 -38.91 -10.41 -16.99
N LEU A 12 -38.87 -9.46 -16.05
CA LEU A 12 -37.83 -9.30 -15.04
C LEU A 12 -38.23 -9.96 -13.70
N SER A 13 -39.43 -10.55 -13.61
CA SER A 13 -39.92 -11.16 -12.37
C SER A 13 -39.00 -12.25 -11.82
N SER A 14 -38.36 -13.03 -12.71
CA SER A 14 -37.37 -14.03 -12.30
C SER A 14 -36.06 -13.43 -11.73
N VAL A 15 -35.69 -12.22 -12.13
CA VAL A 15 -34.52 -11.49 -11.61
C VAL A 15 -34.89 -10.78 -10.30
N VAL A 16 -36.08 -10.17 -10.26
CA VAL A 16 -36.59 -9.48 -9.05
C VAL A 16 -36.86 -10.47 -7.91
N ALA A 17 -37.27 -11.71 -8.21
CA ALA A 17 -37.50 -12.75 -7.20
C ALA A 17 -36.24 -13.23 -6.45
N VAL A 18 -35.05 -12.84 -6.92
CA VAL A 18 -33.77 -13.11 -6.23
C VAL A 18 -33.53 -12.12 -5.08
N PHE A 19 -34.26 -11.01 -5.03
CA PHE A 19 -34.09 -9.95 -4.04
C PHE A 19 -35.30 -9.83 -3.13
N ASP A 20 -35.13 -10.15 -1.85
CA ASP A 20 -36.20 -10.07 -0.82
C ASP A 20 -36.53 -8.62 -0.38
N ASP A 21 -35.71 -7.62 -0.76
CA ASP A 21 -35.90 -6.21 -0.39
C ASP A 21 -36.43 -5.36 -1.55
N ALA A 22 -37.67 -4.93 -1.41
CA ALA A 22 -38.37 -4.10 -2.40
C ALA A 22 -37.75 -2.71 -2.65
N GLU A 23 -36.91 -2.20 -1.75
CA GLU A 23 -36.33 -0.84 -1.84
C GLU A 23 -35.14 -0.72 -2.81
N ASN A 24 -34.58 -1.82 -3.31
CA ASN A 24 -33.32 -1.77 -4.09
C ASN A 24 -33.41 -2.40 -5.49
N THR A 25 -34.58 -2.47 -6.11
CA THR A 25 -34.79 -3.13 -7.42
C THR A 25 -34.98 -2.15 -8.59
N GLU A 26 -34.97 -0.84 -8.36
CA GLU A 26 -35.13 0.16 -9.44
C GLU A 26 -34.07 0.03 -10.54
N TRP A 27 -32.84 -0.32 -10.18
CA TRP A 27 -31.75 -0.51 -11.15
C TRP A 27 -31.99 -1.69 -12.09
N VAL A 28 -32.77 -2.69 -11.69
CA VAL A 28 -33.14 -3.84 -12.53
C VAL A 28 -33.96 -3.37 -13.75
N GLN A 29 -34.73 -2.30 -13.59
CA GLN A 29 -35.52 -1.71 -14.69
C GLN A 29 -34.63 -0.98 -15.72
N ALA A 30 -33.41 -0.62 -15.35
CA ALA A 30 -32.43 0.01 -16.23
C ALA A 30 -31.66 -1.01 -17.07
N LEU A 31 -31.79 -2.33 -16.80
CA LEU A 31 -31.16 -3.35 -17.61
C LEU A 31 -31.69 -3.33 -19.04
N GLU A 32 -30.79 -3.30 -20.01
CA GLU A 32 -31.11 -3.48 -21.42
C GLU A 32 -31.63 -4.90 -21.66
N ILE A 33 -32.81 -5.04 -22.25
CA ILE A 33 -33.44 -6.33 -22.54
C ILE A 33 -33.28 -6.68 -23.98
N ASN A 34 -32.80 -7.89 -24.27
CA ASN A 34 -32.76 -8.45 -25.61
C ASN A 34 -34.20 -8.68 -26.11
N PRO A 35 -34.63 -7.98 -27.19
CA PRO A 35 -36.01 -8.04 -27.64
C PRO A 35 -36.44 -9.40 -28.18
N ARG A 36 -35.48 -10.26 -28.60
CA ARG A 36 -35.76 -11.59 -29.11
C ARG A 36 -35.99 -12.62 -28.02
N THR A 37 -35.19 -12.52 -26.91
CA THR A 37 -35.24 -13.54 -25.86
C THR A 37 -36.03 -13.09 -24.63
N GLY A 38 -36.29 -11.78 -24.50
CA GLY A 38 -36.92 -11.20 -23.30
C GLY A 38 -36.04 -11.23 -22.04
N LYS A 39 -34.74 -11.54 -22.15
CA LYS A 39 -33.78 -11.64 -21.06
C LYS A 39 -32.83 -10.43 -21.10
N PRO A 40 -32.12 -10.12 -19.99
CA PRO A 40 -31.07 -9.12 -20.01
C PRO A 40 -30.06 -9.38 -21.13
N ALA A 41 -29.74 -8.32 -21.89
CA ALA A 41 -28.76 -8.42 -22.97
C ALA A 41 -27.35 -8.62 -22.39
N ALA A 42 -26.54 -9.44 -23.04
CA ALA A 42 -25.14 -9.61 -22.64
C ALA A 42 -24.32 -8.41 -23.14
N THR A 43 -24.43 -7.27 -22.42
CA THR A 43 -23.70 -6.03 -22.69
C THR A 43 -22.76 -5.72 -21.54
N VAL A 44 -21.70 -4.92 -21.78
CA VAL A 44 -20.79 -4.43 -20.73
C VAL A 44 -21.58 -3.59 -19.72
N ASP A 45 -22.50 -2.75 -20.20
CA ASP A 45 -23.32 -1.88 -19.36
C ASP A 45 -24.20 -2.66 -18.38
N ASN A 46 -24.89 -3.72 -18.86
CA ASN A 46 -25.69 -4.54 -17.97
C ASN A 46 -24.85 -5.25 -16.90
N VAL A 47 -23.70 -5.80 -17.27
CA VAL A 47 -22.81 -6.45 -16.30
C VAL A 47 -22.25 -5.45 -15.32
N PHE A 48 -21.85 -4.25 -15.76
CA PHE A 48 -21.40 -3.18 -14.89
C PHE A 48 -22.50 -2.73 -13.92
N LEU A 49 -23.73 -2.58 -14.39
CA LEU A 49 -24.88 -2.23 -13.57
C LEU A 49 -25.16 -3.29 -12.50
N ILE A 50 -25.08 -4.58 -12.85
CA ILE A 50 -25.23 -5.69 -11.90
C ILE A 50 -24.11 -5.65 -10.87
N LEU A 51 -22.85 -5.52 -11.27
CA LEU A 51 -21.71 -5.46 -10.37
C LEU A 51 -21.83 -4.33 -9.34
N THR A 52 -22.34 -3.17 -9.77
CA THR A 52 -22.42 -1.98 -8.91
C THR A 52 -23.67 -1.90 -8.05
N HIS A 53 -24.72 -2.66 -8.36
CA HIS A 53 -26.01 -2.55 -7.65
C HIS A 53 -26.49 -3.84 -7.01
N ASP A 54 -26.12 -5.04 -7.51
CA ASP A 54 -26.51 -6.30 -6.86
C ASP A 54 -25.99 -6.33 -5.41
N PRO A 55 -26.86 -6.42 -4.40
CA PRO A 55 -26.47 -6.38 -2.98
C PRO A 55 -25.43 -7.45 -2.58
N ARG A 56 -25.35 -8.53 -3.33
CA ARG A 56 -24.40 -9.63 -3.11
C ARG A 56 -23.00 -9.29 -3.61
N LEU A 57 -22.86 -8.30 -4.51
CA LEU A 57 -21.60 -7.90 -5.18
C LEU A 57 -21.16 -6.50 -4.76
N LYS A 58 -22.12 -5.57 -4.62
CA LYS A 58 -21.87 -4.17 -4.28
C LYS A 58 -21.01 -4.05 -3.02
N GLY A 59 -19.91 -3.29 -3.12
CA GLY A 59 -19.02 -3.05 -2.00
C GLY A 59 -18.17 -4.27 -1.59
N ARG A 60 -18.06 -5.29 -2.44
CA ARG A 60 -17.28 -6.49 -2.17
C ARG A 60 -15.95 -6.54 -2.90
N TYR A 61 -15.71 -5.68 -3.86
CA TYR A 61 -14.50 -5.63 -4.68
C TYR A 61 -14.00 -4.19 -4.79
N TYR A 62 -12.67 -4.05 -4.84
CA TYR A 62 -11.98 -2.76 -4.92
C TYR A 62 -10.71 -2.90 -5.74
N TYR A 63 -10.21 -1.78 -6.26
CA TYR A 63 -8.84 -1.69 -6.74
C TYR A 63 -7.97 -1.11 -5.61
N ASP A 64 -7.04 -1.92 -5.10
CA ASP A 64 -6.04 -1.47 -4.14
C ASP A 64 -4.92 -0.72 -4.90
N GLU A 65 -4.94 0.61 -4.84
CA GLU A 65 -3.95 1.46 -5.51
C GLU A 65 -2.53 1.26 -4.96
N PHE A 66 -2.42 0.85 -3.70
CA PHE A 66 -1.13 0.63 -3.05
C PHE A 66 -0.48 -0.70 -3.47
N ARG A 67 -1.29 -1.74 -3.62
CA ARG A 67 -0.86 -3.04 -4.12
C ARG A 67 -0.94 -3.16 -5.64
N ALA A 68 -1.51 -2.17 -6.31
CA ALA A 68 -1.76 -2.15 -7.75
C ALA A 68 -2.50 -3.41 -8.26
N ARG A 69 -3.52 -3.86 -7.53
CA ARG A 69 -4.29 -5.06 -7.88
C ARG A 69 -5.73 -5.04 -7.38
N PRO A 70 -6.62 -5.80 -8.04
CA PRO A 70 -7.97 -6.03 -7.53
C PRO A 70 -7.96 -6.83 -6.23
N ILE A 71 -8.86 -6.47 -5.31
CA ILE A 71 -9.08 -7.18 -4.04
C ILE A 71 -10.55 -7.39 -3.77
N VAL A 72 -10.83 -8.39 -2.94
CA VAL A 72 -12.16 -8.72 -2.42
C VAL A 72 -12.21 -8.41 -0.93
N CYS A 73 -13.28 -7.75 -0.50
CA CYS A 73 -13.58 -7.46 0.89
C CYS A 73 -14.95 -8.03 1.26
N GLY A 74 -14.96 -9.11 2.03
CA GLY A 74 -16.17 -9.83 2.42
C GLY A 74 -16.41 -11.09 1.62
N ALA A 75 -17.54 -11.76 1.89
CA ALA A 75 -17.91 -12.99 1.21
C ALA A 75 -18.57 -12.71 -0.14
N LEU A 76 -18.20 -13.47 -1.16
CA LEU A 76 -18.85 -13.48 -2.48
C LEU A 76 -19.83 -14.66 -2.57
N PRO A 77 -20.84 -14.61 -3.46
CA PRO A 77 -21.88 -15.64 -3.56
C PRO A 77 -21.40 -17.05 -3.88
N TRP A 78 -20.18 -17.19 -4.34
CA TRP A 78 -19.52 -18.46 -4.68
C TRP A 78 -18.46 -18.89 -3.66
N ASP A 79 -18.23 -18.09 -2.60
CA ASP A 79 -17.28 -18.45 -1.57
C ASP A 79 -17.78 -19.61 -0.71
N THR A 80 -16.92 -20.59 -0.52
CA THR A 80 -17.18 -21.72 0.40
C THR A 80 -16.68 -21.44 1.81
N SER A 81 -15.83 -20.43 2.00
CA SER A 81 -15.28 -19.99 3.29
C SER A 81 -15.74 -18.57 3.61
N SER A 82 -16.06 -18.32 4.86
CA SER A 82 -16.88 -17.18 5.28
C SER A 82 -16.22 -15.80 5.34
N HIS A 83 -14.92 -15.64 5.16
CA HIS A 83 -14.29 -14.32 5.33
C HIS A 83 -13.06 -14.10 4.46
N ARG A 84 -13.20 -13.29 3.43
CA ARG A 84 -12.07 -12.67 2.74
C ARG A 84 -11.93 -11.22 3.19
N VAL A 85 -10.82 -10.87 3.83
CA VAL A 85 -10.49 -9.49 4.16
C VAL A 85 -9.29 -9.08 3.32
N SER A 86 -9.47 -8.17 2.38
CA SER A 86 -8.43 -7.67 1.46
C SER A 86 -7.67 -8.77 0.71
N ALA A 87 -8.36 -9.86 0.36
CA ALA A 87 -7.80 -10.94 -0.44
C ALA A 87 -7.72 -10.55 -1.91
N SER A 88 -6.73 -11.06 -2.64
CA SER A 88 -6.65 -10.84 -4.09
C SER A 88 -7.88 -11.40 -4.80
N TRP A 89 -8.34 -10.71 -5.84
CA TRP A 89 -9.27 -11.26 -6.81
C TRP A 89 -8.57 -12.38 -7.59
N LEU A 90 -9.17 -13.55 -7.66
CA LEU A 90 -8.60 -14.76 -8.22
C LEU A 90 -9.35 -15.19 -9.49
N ASP A 91 -8.75 -16.09 -10.29
CA ASP A 91 -9.40 -16.69 -11.46
C ASP A 91 -10.72 -17.40 -11.09
N THR A 92 -10.80 -17.93 -9.86
CA THR A 92 -12.02 -18.52 -9.32
C THR A 92 -13.13 -17.49 -9.12
N ASP A 93 -12.79 -16.22 -8.91
CA ASP A 93 -13.77 -15.14 -8.79
C ASP A 93 -14.35 -14.77 -10.14
N ASP A 94 -13.51 -14.78 -11.20
CA ASP A 94 -14.00 -14.62 -12.57
C ASP A 94 -14.95 -15.75 -12.96
N ALA A 95 -14.64 -16.98 -12.56
CA ALA A 95 -15.50 -18.14 -12.84
C ALA A 95 -16.81 -18.07 -12.03
N GLY A 96 -16.73 -17.71 -10.74
CA GLY A 96 -17.87 -17.57 -9.85
C GLY A 96 -18.82 -16.45 -10.30
N LEU A 97 -18.26 -15.32 -10.73
CA LEU A 97 -19.05 -14.22 -11.26
C LEU A 97 -19.78 -14.63 -12.56
N ARG A 98 -19.11 -15.31 -13.49
CA ARG A 98 -19.74 -15.81 -14.73
C ARG A 98 -20.86 -16.79 -14.40
N TRP A 99 -20.63 -17.73 -13.49
CA TRP A 99 -21.65 -18.66 -13.03
C TRP A 99 -22.88 -17.94 -12.47
N LEU A 100 -22.70 -16.91 -11.64
CA LEU A 100 -23.79 -16.12 -11.07
C LEU A 100 -24.56 -15.37 -12.17
N LEU A 101 -23.86 -14.72 -13.10
CA LEU A 101 -24.46 -13.98 -14.20
C LEU A 101 -25.25 -14.89 -15.15
N GLU A 102 -24.73 -16.07 -15.46
CA GLU A 102 -25.43 -17.06 -16.28
C GLU A 102 -26.67 -17.62 -15.56
N ARG A 103 -26.52 -18.00 -14.29
CA ARG A 103 -27.60 -18.57 -13.49
C ARG A 103 -28.76 -17.60 -13.29
N ASP A 104 -28.46 -16.40 -12.80
CA ASP A 104 -29.48 -15.47 -12.30
C ASP A 104 -29.93 -14.47 -13.39
N TYR A 105 -29.03 -13.99 -14.23
CA TYR A 105 -29.31 -12.97 -15.23
C TYR A 105 -29.36 -13.49 -16.66
N LYS A 106 -29.00 -14.75 -16.90
CA LYS A 106 -28.91 -15.38 -18.23
C LYS A 106 -27.93 -14.65 -19.17
N ILE A 107 -26.88 -14.06 -18.58
CA ILE A 107 -25.79 -13.39 -19.31
C ILE A 107 -24.62 -14.37 -19.43
N ASP A 108 -24.29 -14.74 -20.66
CA ASP A 108 -23.15 -15.58 -21.01
C ASP A 108 -22.28 -14.87 -22.06
N SER A 109 -21.23 -14.18 -21.59
CA SER A 109 -20.24 -13.55 -22.46
C SER A 109 -18.96 -13.22 -21.68
N ALA A 110 -18.03 -14.15 -21.62
CA ALA A 110 -16.77 -13.98 -20.89
C ALA A 110 -15.98 -12.70 -21.25
N PRO A 111 -15.87 -12.26 -22.53
CA PRO A 111 -15.17 -11.01 -22.84
C PRO A 111 -15.84 -9.77 -22.23
N LYS A 112 -17.19 -9.66 -22.36
CA LYS A 112 -17.94 -8.51 -21.84
C LYS A 112 -17.98 -8.48 -20.32
N VAL A 113 -18.03 -9.66 -19.68
CA VAL A 113 -17.92 -9.79 -18.22
C VAL A 113 -16.56 -9.27 -17.76
N ARG A 114 -15.47 -9.65 -18.41
CA ARG A 114 -14.13 -9.17 -18.09
C ARG A 114 -14.01 -7.65 -18.23
N ASP A 115 -14.46 -7.09 -19.35
CA ASP A 115 -14.40 -5.65 -19.58
C ASP A 115 -15.22 -4.88 -18.53
N ALA A 116 -16.39 -5.40 -18.15
CA ALA A 116 -17.21 -4.79 -17.09
C ALA A 116 -16.58 -4.90 -15.70
N VAL A 117 -15.93 -6.02 -15.38
CA VAL A 117 -15.17 -6.20 -14.12
C VAL A 117 -14.03 -5.20 -14.05
N ASP A 118 -13.24 -5.05 -15.13
CA ASP A 118 -12.14 -4.09 -15.18
C ASP A 118 -12.65 -2.65 -14.90
N LEU A 119 -13.77 -2.25 -15.51
CA LEU A 119 -14.39 -0.94 -15.30
C LEU A 119 -14.95 -0.78 -13.87
N ALA A 120 -15.63 -1.80 -13.35
CA ALA A 120 -16.25 -1.76 -12.02
C ALA A 120 -15.20 -1.70 -10.92
N ILE A 121 -14.10 -2.42 -11.05
CA ILE A 121 -12.97 -2.39 -10.13
C ILE A 121 -12.26 -1.03 -10.21
N ASP A 122 -12.02 -0.49 -11.42
CA ASP A 122 -11.38 0.83 -11.59
C ASP A 122 -12.23 1.97 -11.02
N SER A 123 -13.55 1.84 -11.00
CA SER A 123 -14.45 2.81 -10.38
C SER A 123 -14.46 2.78 -8.85
N ASN A 124 -13.87 1.74 -8.23
CA ASN A 124 -13.93 1.46 -6.79
C ASN A 124 -12.52 1.38 -6.20
N LYS A 125 -11.81 2.51 -6.15
CA LYS A 125 -10.42 2.59 -5.70
C LYS A 125 -10.32 2.83 -4.20
N ILE A 126 -9.39 2.12 -3.56
CA ILE A 126 -8.98 2.36 -2.18
C ILE A 126 -7.45 2.43 -2.07
N HIS A 127 -6.98 3.12 -1.07
CA HIS A 127 -5.56 3.19 -0.77
C HIS A 127 -5.32 2.97 0.74
N PRO A 128 -5.13 1.72 1.18
CA PRO A 128 -5.18 1.37 2.60
C PRO A 128 -4.25 2.19 3.49
N VAL A 129 -3.03 2.51 3.04
CA VAL A 129 -2.07 3.30 3.83
C VAL A 129 -2.47 4.77 3.88
N ARG A 130 -2.95 5.35 2.77
CA ARG A 130 -3.44 6.74 2.73
C ARG A 130 -4.65 6.90 3.64
N ASP A 131 -5.59 5.96 3.55
CA ASP A 131 -6.82 5.99 4.34
C ASP A 131 -6.49 5.85 5.83
N TYR A 132 -5.56 4.95 6.19
CA TYR A 132 -5.03 4.83 7.54
C TYR A 132 -4.41 6.15 8.02
N LEU A 133 -3.48 6.74 7.29
CA LEU A 133 -2.81 7.98 7.68
C LEU A 133 -3.81 9.15 7.85
N ARG A 134 -4.83 9.23 6.98
CA ARG A 134 -5.85 10.27 7.02
C ARG A 134 -6.92 10.05 8.10
N SER A 135 -7.02 8.85 8.66
CA SER A 135 -7.92 8.55 9.77
C SER A 135 -7.31 8.87 11.15
N LEU A 136 -6.01 9.19 11.22
CA LEU A 136 -5.32 9.45 12.48
C LEU A 136 -5.54 10.88 12.97
N GLU A 137 -5.73 11.03 14.27
CA GLU A 137 -5.81 12.31 14.95
C GLU A 137 -4.70 12.44 15.99
N TRP A 138 -3.88 13.49 15.88
CA TRP A 138 -2.76 13.71 16.80
C TRP A 138 -3.25 14.33 18.11
N ASP A 139 -2.81 13.77 19.22
CA ASP A 139 -3.14 14.23 20.58
C ASP A 139 -2.34 15.47 21.04
N GLY A 140 -1.46 16.01 20.17
CA GLY A 140 -0.64 17.18 20.47
C GLY A 140 0.64 16.88 21.23
N GLN A 141 0.92 15.62 21.61
CA GLN A 141 2.15 15.26 22.32
C GLN A 141 3.26 14.89 21.34
N PRO A 142 4.41 15.60 21.32
CA PRO A 142 5.51 15.31 20.42
C PRO A 142 6.22 14.02 20.80
N ARG A 143 6.37 13.10 19.84
CA ARG A 143 7.03 11.79 20.02
C ARG A 143 8.01 11.45 18.91
N VAL A 144 7.83 12.04 17.74
CA VAL A 144 8.57 11.69 16.50
C VAL A 144 10.07 11.81 16.70
N GLU A 145 10.55 12.93 17.21
CA GLU A 145 11.98 13.18 17.37
C GLU A 145 12.63 12.26 18.42
N MET A 146 11.84 11.79 19.39
CA MET A 146 12.29 10.95 20.48
C MET A 146 12.18 9.45 20.17
N LEU A 147 11.64 9.05 19.02
CA LEU A 147 11.35 7.66 18.71
C LEU A 147 12.54 6.73 18.93
N PHE A 148 13.67 6.97 18.27
CA PHE A 148 14.83 6.08 18.41
C PHE A 148 15.65 6.35 19.68
N ILE A 149 15.51 7.53 20.26
CA ILE A 149 16.11 7.89 21.56
C ILE A 149 15.44 7.10 22.68
N ASP A 150 14.13 7.18 22.80
CA ASP A 150 13.37 6.57 23.90
C ASP A 150 13.26 5.05 23.79
N TYR A 151 13.11 4.52 22.56
CA TYR A 151 12.82 3.10 22.35
C TYR A 151 14.03 2.25 21.96
N LEU A 152 15.09 2.87 21.42
CA LEU A 152 16.29 2.15 21.01
C LEU A 152 17.58 2.69 21.65
N GLY A 153 17.48 3.73 22.50
CA GLY A 153 18.63 4.32 23.21
C GLY A 153 19.65 4.97 22.28
N ALA A 154 19.18 5.59 21.22
CA ALA A 154 20.01 6.45 20.39
C ALA A 154 20.43 7.69 21.21
N GLU A 155 21.55 8.31 20.82
CA GLU A 155 21.99 9.56 21.42
C GLU A 155 20.97 10.68 21.19
N ASP A 156 20.64 11.41 22.24
CA ASP A 156 19.81 12.61 22.14
C ASP A 156 20.64 13.77 21.57
N SER A 157 20.61 13.91 20.28
CA SER A 157 21.33 14.94 19.53
C SER A 157 20.41 15.64 18.52
N ARG A 158 20.77 16.87 18.15
CA ARG A 158 20.10 17.61 17.08
C ARG A 158 20.02 16.79 15.79
N TYR A 159 21.10 16.05 15.49
CA TYR A 159 21.16 15.17 14.33
C TYR A 159 20.13 14.03 14.40
N THR A 160 20.16 13.24 15.48
CA THR A 160 19.25 12.09 15.68
C THR A 160 17.78 12.51 15.57
N ARG A 161 17.42 13.60 16.24
CA ARG A 161 16.06 14.18 16.20
C ARG A 161 15.66 14.56 14.78
N ALA A 162 16.53 15.29 14.08
CA ALA A 162 16.25 15.78 12.74
C ALA A 162 16.13 14.64 11.72
N VAL A 163 17.06 13.67 11.67
CA VAL A 163 17.02 12.58 10.69
C VAL A 163 15.84 11.65 10.96
N THR A 164 15.47 11.40 12.21
CA THR A 164 14.27 10.63 12.57
C THR A 164 13.02 11.31 12.03
N ARG A 165 12.84 12.58 12.30
CA ARG A 165 11.71 13.38 11.83
C ARG A 165 11.63 13.41 10.31
N LYS A 166 12.74 13.72 9.63
CA LYS A 166 12.79 13.83 8.16
C LYS A 166 12.56 12.48 7.45
N ALA A 167 13.09 11.39 7.99
CA ALA A 167 12.86 10.05 7.44
C ALA A 167 11.37 9.66 7.49
N LEU A 168 10.70 9.93 8.60
CA LEU A 168 9.28 9.61 8.76
C LEU A 168 8.38 10.53 7.91
N ILE A 169 8.69 11.84 7.82
CA ILE A 169 7.98 12.74 6.91
C ILE A 169 8.14 12.27 5.45
N GLY A 170 9.33 11.83 5.06
CA GLY A 170 9.59 11.26 3.73
C GLY A 170 8.76 10.00 3.46
N ALA A 171 8.59 9.15 4.46
CA ALA A 171 7.74 7.96 4.35
C ALA A 171 6.26 8.32 4.14
N VAL A 172 5.74 9.32 4.84
CA VAL A 172 4.38 9.86 4.63
C VAL A 172 4.26 10.54 3.26
N ALA A 173 5.29 11.32 2.86
CA ALA A 173 5.31 11.99 1.56
C ALA A 173 5.22 10.98 0.40
N ARG A 174 5.88 9.82 0.48
CA ARG A 174 5.81 8.76 -0.53
C ARG A 174 4.39 8.20 -0.70
N ILE A 175 3.59 8.16 0.36
CA ILE A 175 2.18 7.71 0.32
C ILE A 175 1.27 8.81 -0.21
N LEU A 176 1.40 10.04 0.30
CA LEU A 176 0.50 11.14 -0.04
C LEU A 176 0.84 11.80 -1.39
N ARG A 177 2.10 11.67 -1.82
CA ARG A 177 2.62 12.16 -3.10
C ARG A 177 3.50 11.08 -3.74
N PRO A 178 2.90 10.02 -4.30
CA PRO A 178 3.63 8.93 -4.93
C PRO A 178 4.64 9.43 -5.96
N GLY A 179 5.82 8.83 -5.98
CA GLY A 179 6.90 9.23 -6.88
C GLY A 179 7.65 10.49 -6.47
N CYS A 180 7.35 11.11 -5.32
CA CYS A 180 8.14 12.24 -4.84
C CYS A 180 9.60 11.82 -4.61
N LYS A 181 10.54 12.76 -4.78
CA LYS A 181 11.95 12.50 -4.52
C LYS A 181 12.14 12.27 -3.00
N HIS A 182 12.58 11.08 -2.63
CA HIS A 182 13.01 10.72 -1.27
C HIS A 182 14.10 9.66 -1.41
N ASP A 183 15.34 10.11 -1.45
CA ASP A 183 16.54 9.32 -1.73
C ASP A 183 17.45 9.13 -0.50
N HIS A 184 16.93 9.47 0.68
CA HIS A 184 17.60 9.23 1.95
C HIS A 184 17.08 7.96 2.60
N MET A 185 17.96 7.28 3.33
CA MET A 185 17.66 6.09 4.09
C MET A 185 18.26 6.22 5.49
N LEU A 186 17.42 6.20 6.52
CA LEU A 186 17.87 6.11 7.91
C LEU A 186 18.35 4.69 8.17
N VAL A 187 19.56 4.56 8.75
CA VAL A 187 20.20 3.27 9.05
C VAL A 187 20.42 3.14 10.56
N LEU A 188 19.75 2.17 11.16
CA LEU A 188 19.91 1.85 12.57
C LEU A 188 21.17 0.98 12.76
N VAL A 189 22.18 1.54 13.41
CA VAL A 189 23.49 0.90 13.66
C VAL A 189 23.55 0.43 15.10
N GLY A 190 23.96 -0.81 15.36
CA GLY A 190 24.16 -1.29 16.73
C GLY A 190 24.02 -2.79 16.89
N PRO A 191 24.29 -3.31 18.09
CA PRO A 191 24.41 -4.74 18.37
C PRO A 191 23.18 -5.55 17.95
N GLN A 192 23.39 -6.83 17.69
CA GLN A 192 22.31 -7.78 17.47
C GLN A 192 21.40 -7.88 18.70
N GLY A 193 20.09 -8.05 18.47
CA GLY A 193 19.08 -8.13 19.54
C GLY A 193 18.59 -6.77 20.05
N CYS A 194 19.05 -5.64 19.49
CA CYS A 194 18.59 -4.29 19.83
C CYS A 194 17.21 -3.94 19.23
N ARG A 195 16.43 -4.93 18.76
CA ARG A 195 15.05 -4.73 18.27
C ARG A 195 14.91 -3.70 17.12
N LYS A 196 15.98 -3.45 16.37
CA LYS A 196 15.97 -2.54 15.22
C LYS A 196 14.86 -2.88 14.24
N SER A 197 14.87 -4.11 13.68
CA SER A 197 13.86 -4.63 12.75
C SER A 197 12.47 -4.68 13.38
N THR A 198 12.36 -5.06 14.65
CA THR A 198 11.08 -5.08 15.37
C THR A 198 10.45 -3.69 15.44
N THR A 199 11.25 -2.65 15.67
CA THR A 199 10.76 -1.26 15.70
C THR A 199 10.28 -0.82 14.32
N LEU A 200 11.04 -1.12 13.27
CA LEU A 200 10.61 -0.84 11.88
C LEU A 200 9.35 -1.61 11.51
N ALA A 201 9.23 -2.88 11.92
CA ALA A 201 8.03 -3.68 11.70
C ALA A 201 6.80 -3.08 12.41
N LYS A 202 6.96 -2.59 13.63
CA LYS A 202 5.88 -1.89 14.36
C LYS A 202 5.45 -0.61 13.63
N LEU A 203 6.39 0.17 13.10
CA LEU A 203 6.10 1.37 12.32
C LEU A 203 5.39 1.05 11.00
N GLY A 204 5.86 0.05 10.28
CA GLY A 204 5.30 -0.36 8.98
C GLY A 204 3.99 -1.14 9.10
N LYS A 205 3.66 -1.67 10.30
CA LYS A 205 2.47 -2.52 10.54
C LYS A 205 2.39 -3.66 9.51
N GLN A 206 1.21 -3.94 8.95
CA GLN A 206 1.00 -4.94 7.90
C GLN A 206 1.61 -4.57 6.53
N TRP A 207 2.17 -3.38 6.40
CA TRP A 207 2.85 -2.90 5.20
C TRP A 207 4.37 -2.82 5.36
N PHE A 208 4.90 -3.52 6.35
CA PHE A 208 6.33 -3.72 6.55
C PHE A 208 6.83 -4.90 5.72
N SER A 209 8.05 -4.80 5.22
CA SER A 209 8.77 -5.91 4.59
C SER A 209 10.27 -5.84 4.90
N ASP A 210 10.82 -6.98 5.27
CA ASP A 210 12.26 -7.26 5.41
C ASP A 210 12.77 -8.24 4.34
N SER A 211 11.93 -8.53 3.34
CA SER A 211 12.13 -9.65 2.42
C SER A 211 12.65 -9.20 1.05
N LEU A 212 13.29 -8.04 0.94
CA LEU A 212 13.87 -7.57 -0.31
C LEU A 212 15.15 -8.34 -0.63
N TYR A 213 15.08 -9.32 -1.56
CA TYR A 213 16.20 -10.20 -1.92
C TYR A 213 16.90 -9.80 -3.21
N THR A 214 16.31 -8.91 -4.04
CA THR A 214 16.93 -8.41 -5.27
C THR A 214 16.61 -6.94 -5.49
N MET A 215 17.54 -6.20 -6.08
CA MET A 215 17.39 -4.79 -6.45
C MET A 215 17.44 -4.58 -7.96
N THR A 216 17.45 -5.68 -8.73
CA THR A 216 17.54 -5.63 -10.19
C THR A 216 16.42 -6.42 -10.85
N GLY A 217 16.03 -5.96 -12.03
CA GLY A 217 15.01 -6.62 -12.83
C GLY A 217 13.57 -6.35 -12.34
N LYS A 218 12.63 -7.02 -12.97
CA LYS A 218 11.19 -6.89 -12.72
C LYS A 218 10.82 -7.31 -11.28
N ASP A 219 11.40 -8.40 -10.80
CA ASP A 219 11.11 -8.97 -9.49
C ASP A 219 11.42 -7.98 -8.36
N ALA A 220 12.49 -7.16 -8.53
CA ALA A 220 12.82 -6.11 -7.59
C ALA A 220 11.68 -5.10 -7.41
N TYR A 221 10.98 -4.78 -8.48
CA TYR A 221 9.89 -3.78 -8.45
C TYR A 221 8.58 -4.41 -7.95
N GLU A 222 8.31 -5.67 -8.29
CA GLU A 222 7.14 -6.39 -7.80
C GLU A 222 7.18 -6.57 -6.27
N GLN A 223 8.38 -6.76 -5.68
CA GLN A 223 8.57 -6.85 -4.23
C GLN A 223 8.24 -5.55 -3.48
N LEU A 224 8.27 -4.39 -4.16
CA LEU A 224 7.92 -3.12 -3.53
C LEU A 224 6.41 -2.92 -3.41
N GLN A 225 5.61 -3.60 -4.23
CA GLN A 225 4.16 -3.39 -4.26
C GLN A 225 3.50 -3.86 -2.97
N GLY A 226 2.71 -2.98 -2.37
CA GLY A 226 2.02 -3.26 -1.11
C GLY A 226 2.91 -3.18 0.14
N ASN A 227 4.14 -2.69 0.01
CA ASN A 227 5.07 -2.47 1.12
C ASN A 227 5.36 -0.98 1.28
N TRP A 228 5.17 -0.45 2.48
CA TRP A 228 5.40 0.96 2.82
C TRP A 228 6.77 1.18 3.44
N ILE A 229 7.06 0.47 4.53
CA ILE A 229 8.36 0.50 5.21
C ILE A 229 9.13 -0.77 4.82
N ILE A 230 10.23 -0.59 4.11
CA ILE A 230 11.07 -1.69 3.64
C ILE A 230 12.41 -1.63 4.35
N GLU A 231 12.74 -2.71 5.04
CA GLU A 231 14.02 -2.88 5.69
C GLU A 231 15.05 -3.49 4.73
N LEU A 232 16.21 -2.86 4.64
CA LEU A 232 17.43 -3.42 4.08
C LEU A 232 18.30 -3.89 5.25
N ALA A 233 18.19 -5.20 5.56
CA ALA A 233 18.92 -5.80 6.66
C ALA A 233 20.38 -6.09 6.29
N GLU A 234 21.23 -6.19 7.31
CA GLU A 234 22.63 -6.65 7.21
C GLU A 234 23.50 -5.90 6.19
N MET A 235 23.38 -4.57 6.17
CA MET A 235 24.14 -3.73 5.22
C MET A 235 25.68 -3.88 5.38
N ALA A 236 26.17 -4.48 6.45
CA ALA A 236 27.59 -4.69 6.74
C ALA A 236 28.31 -5.63 5.75
N ALA A 237 27.59 -6.60 5.17
CA ALA A 237 28.17 -7.57 4.23
C ALA A 237 28.32 -7.04 2.80
N THR A 238 27.97 -5.79 2.55
CA THR A 238 27.77 -5.21 1.22
C THR A 238 29.12 -4.81 0.58
N ARG A 239 29.41 -5.37 -0.59
CA ARG A 239 30.54 -4.92 -1.42
C ARG A 239 30.27 -3.52 -1.97
N LYS A 240 31.34 -2.78 -2.34
CA LYS A 240 31.21 -1.43 -2.92
C LYS A 240 30.21 -1.36 -4.10
N ALA A 241 30.19 -2.37 -4.96
CA ALA A 241 29.24 -2.46 -6.08
C ALA A 241 27.77 -2.59 -5.62
N GLU A 242 27.53 -3.24 -4.51
CA GLU A 242 26.18 -3.42 -3.94
C GLU A 242 25.69 -2.12 -3.30
N ILE A 243 26.58 -1.37 -2.64
CA ILE A 243 26.25 -0.03 -2.10
C ILE A 243 25.82 0.93 -3.23
N GLU A 244 26.50 0.87 -4.37
CA GLU A 244 26.10 1.67 -5.55
C GLU A 244 24.73 1.22 -6.10
N GLN A 245 24.44 -0.07 -6.12
CA GLN A 245 23.11 -0.58 -6.46
C GLN A 245 22.04 -0.08 -5.49
N ILE A 246 22.31 -0.13 -4.17
CA ILE A 246 21.38 0.41 -3.15
C ILE A 246 21.13 1.90 -3.41
N LYS A 247 22.17 2.69 -3.60
CA LYS A 247 22.06 4.13 -3.88
C LYS A 247 21.19 4.41 -5.12
N GLN A 248 21.42 3.69 -6.21
CA GLN A 248 20.62 3.79 -7.43
C GLN A 248 19.19 3.35 -7.22
N PHE A 249 19.00 2.24 -6.52
CA PHE A 249 17.68 1.68 -6.27
C PHE A 249 16.82 2.58 -5.37
N VAL A 250 17.38 3.07 -4.25
CA VAL A 250 16.68 3.96 -3.31
C VAL A 250 16.30 5.29 -3.95
N SER A 251 17.16 5.81 -4.87
CA SER A 251 16.95 7.12 -5.50
C SER A 251 15.85 7.15 -6.56
N LYS A 252 15.34 6.01 -7.01
CA LYS A 252 14.29 5.97 -8.02
C LYS A 252 12.98 6.55 -7.50
N GLN A 253 12.29 7.26 -8.37
CA GLN A 253 10.98 7.85 -8.09
C GLN A 253 9.84 6.99 -8.63
N GLU A 254 10.11 6.24 -9.70
CA GLU A 254 9.15 5.35 -10.36
C GLU A 254 9.84 4.10 -10.88
N ASP A 255 9.08 3.04 -11.02
CA ASP A 255 9.50 1.79 -11.61
C ASP A 255 8.60 1.45 -12.79
N THR A 256 9.22 1.27 -13.98
CA THR A 256 8.48 0.96 -15.21
C THR A 256 8.60 -0.52 -15.52
N TYR A 257 7.51 -1.25 -15.39
CA TYR A 257 7.45 -2.68 -15.72
C TYR A 257 6.04 -3.11 -16.10
N ARG A 258 5.93 -4.32 -16.63
CA ARG A 258 4.66 -4.98 -16.91
C ARG A 258 4.36 -5.97 -15.80
N ALA A 259 3.35 -5.67 -14.98
CA ALA A 259 2.89 -6.59 -13.94
C ALA A 259 2.49 -7.95 -14.52
N ALA A 260 2.49 -9.00 -13.70
CA ALA A 260 2.03 -10.31 -14.12
C ALA A 260 0.57 -10.20 -14.64
N TYR A 261 0.32 -10.80 -15.81
CA TYR A 261 -0.98 -10.76 -16.52
C TYR A 261 -1.41 -9.40 -17.09
N ALA A 262 -0.70 -8.30 -16.84
CA ALA A 262 -1.00 -7.02 -17.48
C ALA A 262 -0.69 -7.05 -18.99
N ARG A 263 -1.54 -6.41 -19.79
CA ARG A 263 -1.34 -6.32 -21.25
C ARG A 263 -0.32 -5.25 -21.65
N ARG A 264 -0.10 -4.26 -20.77
CA ARG A 264 0.72 -3.08 -21.07
C ARG A 264 1.77 -2.86 -19.98
N THR A 265 2.92 -2.31 -20.36
CA THR A 265 3.90 -1.75 -19.42
C THR A 265 3.33 -0.47 -18.83
N GLN A 266 3.45 -0.31 -17.52
CA GLN A 266 2.98 0.86 -16.80
C GLN A 266 4.10 1.42 -15.91
N SER A 267 4.08 2.72 -15.66
CA SER A 267 4.89 3.37 -14.65
C SER A 267 4.17 3.24 -13.31
N HIS A 268 4.93 2.82 -12.29
CA HIS A 268 4.47 2.69 -10.91
C HIS A 268 5.26 3.68 -10.06
N PRO A 269 4.69 4.86 -9.74
CA PRO A 269 5.31 5.80 -8.82
C PRO A 269 5.57 5.15 -7.47
N ARG A 270 6.78 5.30 -6.93
CA ARG A 270 7.16 4.66 -5.66
C ARG A 270 6.41 5.24 -4.49
N GLN A 271 5.91 4.33 -3.66
CA GLN A 271 5.14 4.63 -2.46
C GLN A 271 5.81 4.08 -1.18
N CYS A 272 6.97 3.45 -1.33
CA CYS A 272 7.74 2.91 -0.21
C CYS A 272 8.85 3.86 0.25
N ALA A 273 9.24 3.70 1.52
CA ALA A 273 10.42 4.29 2.13
C ALA A 273 11.36 3.17 2.63
N PHE A 274 12.66 3.37 2.43
CA PHE A 274 13.67 2.40 2.82
C PHE A 274 14.31 2.79 4.14
N PHE A 275 14.52 1.79 4.98
CA PHE A 275 15.28 1.88 6.23
C PHE A 275 16.35 0.80 6.24
N GLY A 276 17.52 1.10 6.78
CA GLY A 276 18.61 0.15 6.89
C GLY A 276 18.78 -0.34 8.32
N THR A 277 19.28 -1.56 8.50
CA THR A 277 19.78 -2.06 9.78
C THR A 277 21.14 -2.72 9.57
N THR A 278 22.05 -2.48 10.52
CA THR A 278 23.37 -3.12 10.50
C THR A 278 23.88 -3.32 11.93
N ASN A 279 24.77 -4.29 12.08
CA ASN A 279 25.52 -4.53 13.32
C ASN A 279 26.98 -4.04 13.23
N ASP A 280 27.38 -3.55 12.04
CA ASP A 280 28.73 -3.07 11.75
C ASP A 280 28.75 -1.54 11.77
N ASP A 281 29.64 -0.97 12.56
CA ASP A 281 29.80 0.47 12.66
C ASP A 281 30.43 1.06 11.39
N GLU A 282 31.26 0.29 10.65
CA GLU A 282 31.93 0.73 9.42
C GLU A 282 31.24 0.19 8.16
N PHE A 283 29.94 0.43 8.02
CA PHE A 283 29.18 -0.09 6.88
C PHE A 283 29.24 0.80 5.62
N LEU A 284 29.65 2.07 5.73
CA LEU A 284 29.79 3.01 4.62
C LEU A 284 31.20 2.96 4.03
N ARG A 285 31.53 1.90 3.32
CA ARG A 285 32.87 1.71 2.74
C ARG A 285 33.24 2.67 1.58
N ASP A 286 32.37 3.59 1.23
CA ASP A 286 32.58 4.57 0.16
C ASP A 286 32.00 5.93 0.57
N PRO A 287 32.86 6.96 0.77
CA PRO A 287 32.41 8.29 1.11
C PRO A 287 31.63 8.99 -0.02
N THR A 288 31.78 8.51 -1.27
CA THR A 288 31.05 9.07 -2.40
C THR A 288 29.57 8.67 -2.35
N GLY A 289 28.69 9.64 -2.11
CA GLY A 289 27.23 9.40 -2.01
C GLY A 289 26.75 8.89 -0.65
N ALA A 290 27.61 8.87 0.39
CA ALA A 290 27.24 8.58 1.78
C ALA A 290 26.10 9.49 2.28
N ARG A 291 25.91 10.67 1.70
CA ARG A 291 24.85 11.64 2.04
C ARG A 291 23.43 11.06 2.02
N ARG A 292 23.21 9.91 1.34
CA ARG A 292 21.91 9.24 1.28
C ARG A 292 21.61 8.41 2.53
N PHE A 293 22.65 8.07 3.29
CA PHE A 293 22.52 7.24 4.48
C PHE A 293 22.59 8.10 5.73
N TRP A 294 21.62 7.97 6.59
CA TRP A 294 21.58 8.66 7.88
C TRP A 294 21.79 7.64 9.00
N PRO A 295 23.04 7.39 9.43
CA PRO A 295 23.32 6.47 10.53
C PRO A 295 22.74 6.98 11.85
N VAL A 296 22.07 6.12 12.58
CA VAL A 296 21.60 6.36 13.95
C VAL A 296 22.06 5.19 14.81
N THR A 297 23.07 5.45 15.66
CA THR A 297 23.61 4.43 16.54
C THR A 297 22.67 4.19 17.71
N VAL A 298 22.33 2.92 17.94
CA VAL A 298 21.44 2.46 19.01
C VAL A 298 22.20 1.60 20.00
N THR A 299 21.78 1.61 21.27
CA THR A 299 22.49 0.91 22.35
C THR A 299 21.68 -0.25 22.93
N LYS A 300 22.37 -1.27 23.41
CA LYS A 300 21.71 -2.45 24.01
C LYS A 300 20.91 -2.09 25.27
N ALA A 301 21.38 -1.10 26.01
CA ALA A 301 20.71 -0.62 27.24
C ALA A 301 19.37 0.08 26.93
N GLY A 302 19.30 0.86 25.82
CA GLY A 302 18.07 1.56 25.41
C GLY A 302 17.03 0.65 24.77
N CYS A 303 17.44 -0.45 24.16
CA CYS A 303 16.55 -1.40 23.49
C CYS A 303 15.53 -2.11 24.41
N VAL A 304 15.71 -2.03 25.72
CA VAL A 304 14.77 -2.56 26.73
C VAL A 304 13.38 -1.91 26.61
N ASN A 305 13.33 -0.68 26.14
CA ASN A 305 12.07 0.06 25.98
C ASN A 305 11.30 -0.26 24.70
N GLY A 306 11.87 -1.01 23.76
CA GLY A 306 11.22 -1.34 22.49
C GLY A 306 9.86 -2.04 22.62
N ASP A 307 9.61 -2.76 23.72
CA ASP A 307 8.30 -3.35 24.00
C ASP A 307 7.24 -2.32 24.37
N LYS A 308 7.63 -1.17 24.89
CA LYS A 308 6.75 -0.06 25.27
C LYS A 308 6.21 0.70 24.04
N LEU A 309 6.79 0.50 22.84
CA LEU A 309 6.25 1.04 21.60
C LEU A 309 5.00 0.24 21.22
N THR A 310 3.85 0.67 21.74
CA THR A 310 2.54 0.05 21.47
C THR A 310 1.97 0.50 20.14
N PRO A 311 0.96 -0.22 19.58
CA PRO A 311 0.27 0.19 18.37
C PRO A 311 -0.33 1.61 18.45
N GLU A 312 -0.87 2.00 19.60
CA GLU A 312 -1.47 3.31 19.85
C GLU A 312 -0.41 4.41 19.80
N ILE A 313 0.77 4.17 20.36
CA ILE A 313 1.90 5.11 20.29
C ILE A 313 2.37 5.26 18.84
N VAL A 314 2.45 4.16 18.10
CA VAL A 314 2.79 4.20 16.66
C VAL A 314 1.76 5.03 15.88
N ASP A 315 0.46 4.89 16.19
CA ASP A 315 -0.58 5.70 15.57
C ASP A 315 -0.40 7.19 15.87
N GLN A 316 -0.06 7.55 17.10
CA GLN A 316 0.22 8.94 17.48
C GLN A 316 1.49 9.49 16.82
N ILE A 317 2.54 8.68 16.65
CA ILE A 317 3.74 9.07 15.90
C ILE A 317 3.36 9.39 14.45
N TRP A 318 2.60 8.53 13.78
CA TRP A 318 2.17 8.78 12.40
C TRP A 318 1.21 9.98 12.30
N ALA A 319 0.31 10.18 13.26
CA ALA A 319 -0.55 11.35 13.30
C ALA A 319 0.25 12.67 13.40
N GLU A 320 1.29 12.68 14.25
CA GLU A 320 2.23 13.80 14.37
C GLU A 320 2.98 14.04 13.05
N VAL A 321 3.47 12.99 12.41
CA VAL A 321 4.19 13.10 11.11
C VAL A 321 3.27 13.64 10.00
N VAL A 322 2.02 13.18 9.96
CA VAL A 322 1.02 13.70 9.01
C VAL A 322 0.80 15.20 9.23
N THR A 323 0.70 15.63 10.48
CA THR A 323 0.56 17.05 10.83
C THR A 323 1.75 17.88 10.34
N TYR A 324 2.98 17.39 10.50
CA TYR A 324 4.17 18.06 9.97
C TYR A 324 4.15 18.16 8.45
N TYR A 325 3.79 17.08 7.77
CA TYR A 325 3.65 17.07 6.32
C TYR A 325 2.60 18.06 5.82
N ASP A 326 1.42 18.09 6.44
CA ASP A 326 0.31 18.96 6.06
C ASP A 326 0.62 20.45 6.34
N ASN A 327 1.47 20.73 7.33
CA ASN A 327 2.03 22.07 7.58
C ASN A 327 3.12 22.47 6.58
N GLY A 328 3.40 21.64 5.57
CA GLY A 328 4.35 21.95 4.51
C GLY A 328 5.83 21.71 4.90
N GLU A 329 6.08 20.96 5.97
CA GLU A 329 7.44 20.64 6.35
C GLU A 329 8.11 19.72 5.32
N THR A 330 9.31 20.08 4.92
CA THR A 330 10.11 19.29 3.97
C THR A 330 10.76 18.09 4.65
N TRP A 331 11.04 17.04 3.86
CA TRP A 331 11.73 15.83 4.32
C TRP A 331 13.22 15.81 3.97
N TYR A 332 13.80 16.98 3.79
CA TYR A 332 15.25 17.17 3.57
C TYR A 332 15.84 17.84 4.80
N LEU A 333 17.11 17.57 5.07
CA LEU A 333 17.86 18.28 6.12
C LEU A 333 18.12 19.72 5.69
N ASP A 334 18.17 20.63 6.65
CA ASP A 334 18.72 21.95 6.45
C ASP A 334 20.26 21.90 6.35
N ASN A 335 20.88 22.98 5.88
CA ASN A 335 22.32 23.03 5.65
C ASN A 335 23.14 22.76 6.92
N GLU A 336 22.68 23.23 8.09
CA GLU A 336 23.41 23.06 9.34
C GLU A 336 23.39 21.58 9.78
N VAL A 337 22.23 20.93 9.72
CA VAL A 337 22.11 19.50 10.06
C VAL A 337 22.80 18.64 9.01
N GLU A 338 22.81 19.04 7.73
CA GLU A 338 23.55 18.32 6.69
C GLU A 338 25.07 18.31 6.94
N GLU A 339 25.63 19.40 7.49
CA GLU A 339 27.03 19.41 7.91
C GLU A 339 27.31 18.45 9.07
N ILE A 340 26.40 18.36 10.05
CA ILE A 340 26.49 17.39 11.14
C ILE A 340 26.38 15.97 10.57
N ALA A 341 25.43 15.74 9.65
CA ALA A 341 25.25 14.45 9.00
C ALA A 341 26.51 13.95 8.29
N ARG A 342 27.22 14.84 7.59
CA ARG A 342 28.50 14.49 6.94
C ARG A 342 29.58 14.04 7.92
N LYS A 343 29.65 14.65 9.10
CA LYS A 343 30.59 14.24 10.17
C LYS A 343 30.23 12.85 10.69
N VAL A 344 28.96 12.64 11.05
CA VAL A 344 28.48 11.33 11.51
C VAL A 344 28.71 10.25 10.44
N GLN A 345 28.44 10.54 9.16
CA GLN A 345 28.70 9.60 8.07
C GLN A 345 30.19 9.24 7.94
N SER A 346 31.09 10.18 8.20
CA SER A 346 32.53 9.91 8.15
C SER A 346 33.01 8.99 9.28
N GLU A 347 32.32 8.95 10.40
CA GLU A 347 32.60 8.03 11.52
C GLU A 347 32.21 6.58 11.21
N HIS A 348 31.33 6.38 10.23
CA HIS A 348 30.87 5.07 9.78
C HIS A 348 31.48 4.61 8.43
N THR A 349 32.56 5.30 7.99
CA THR A 349 33.24 5.02 6.69
C THR A 349 34.46 4.15 6.84
#